data_3a15e19cc8e3b66114779ed7c42d6cf2
#
_entry.id   3a15e19cc8e3b66114779ed7c42d6cf2
#
_cell.length_a   1.000
_cell.length_b   1.000
_cell.length_c   1.000
_cell.angle_alpha   90.00
_cell.angle_beta   90.00
_cell.angle_gamma   90.00
#
_symmetry.space_group_name_H-M   'P 1'
#
loop_
_entity.id
_entity.type
_entity.pdbx_description
1 polymer ?
#
loop_
_entity_poly.entity_id
_entity_poly.type
_entity_poly.pdbx_seq_one_letter_code
_entity_poly.pdbx_strand_id
1 'polypeptide(L)'
;VLLVGCCLGVVMNLGGYYGIEEADAVNEYRPAGYAWSTTVQDNPAVALHLMENQSYWRYDSLVNEPINSPMLLDVYGTGYFFSLNNSYLSSLFRELGQNTPVEYDYRGLQNRTPLETLFGVKYALCAPDSTGALPALFDSQAVQAAEIGGSTVAVYPNTAALPIGYTAQNQISRETYDALTPLQKQDALLDGVVLEETGLLPEAELTGDTVSPAAEMELDGVQQLDETTYYAPQDGGRITLTIAQPVADCETAFVVQGMQYTATSPLDAMSEEELSAMSAHDRRNLQKQYAHFWRKDSVYLRLLSNIGEGRIEYNRPNSQYYCGRHDFVYNFGTSDEPLQQITIVLPFAGYYQFDRLAVECQKLDAVAARAENLGAENLQNVTLGTNSLGGKITTTRSSVLVVQLPYSTGWSVTVDGTPAQVLRADTAFLGVALEPGSHTVAFTYKTPGLTAGAALSAAGVVLLAAIWAVPALRKKSKKRRK
;
A
#
# COMPACT_ATOMS: atom_id res chain seq x y z
N VAL A 1 -52.23 -14.95 8.60
CA VAL A 1 -51.93 -14.62 7.18
C VAL A 1 -50.53 -13.97 7.07
N LEU A 2 -50.25 -12.89 7.85
CA LEU A 2 -48.97 -12.19 7.76
C LEU A 2 -47.77 -13.05 8.16
N LEU A 3 -47.86 -13.84 9.23
CA LEU A 3 -46.83 -14.77 9.69
C LEU A 3 -46.56 -15.89 8.65
N VAL A 4 -47.61 -16.44 8.06
CA VAL A 4 -47.49 -17.46 7.01
C VAL A 4 -46.87 -16.86 5.74
N GLY A 5 -47.21 -15.62 5.40
CA GLY A 5 -46.61 -14.89 4.27
C GLY A 5 -45.12 -14.61 4.49
N CYS A 6 -44.73 -14.20 5.71
CA CYS A 6 -43.31 -14.01 6.08
C CYS A 6 -42.54 -15.32 6.06
N CYS A 7 -43.08 -16.39 6.62
CA CYS A 7 -42.43 -17.71 6.62
C CYS A 7 -42.28 -18.27 5.18
N LEU A 8 -43.33 -18.13 4.33
CA LEU A 8 -43.24 -18.50 2.92
C LEU A 8 -42.21 -17.64 2.17
N GLY A 9 -42.15 -16.33 2.41
CA GLY A 9 -41.16 -15.44 1.83
C GLY A 9 -39.72 -15.82 2.23
N VAL A 10 -39.49 -16.17 3.50
CA VAL A 10 -38.21 -16.66 3.99
C VAL A 10 -37.85 -18.01 3.36
N VAL A 11 -38.80 -18.97 3.30
CA VAL A 11 -38.57 -20.28 2.71
C VAL A 11 -38.34 -20.18 1.20
N MET A 12 -39.04 -19.32 0.50
CA MET A 12 -38.84 -19.09 -0.93
C MET A 12 -37.51 -18.39 -1.22
N ASN A 13 -37.11 -17.41 -0.40
CA ASN A 13 -35.78 -16.79 -0.51
C ASN A 13 -34.66 -17.77 -0.20
N LEU A 14 -34.77 -18.54 0.87
CA LEU A 14 -33.80 -19.57 1.22
C LEU A 14 -33.79 -20.70 0.19
N GLY A 15 -34.94 -21.15 -0.30
CA GLY A 15 -35.03 -22.16 -1.35
C GLY A 15 -34.50 -21.68 -2.69
N GLY A 16 -34.75 -20.41 -3.08
CA GLY A 16 -34.19 -19.80 -4.27
C GLY A 16 -32.68 -19.53 -4.15
N TYR A 17 -32.20 -19.22 -2.95
CA TYR A 17 -30.80 -18.92 -2.69
C TYR A 17 -29.93 -20.16 -2.50
N TYR A 18 -30.48 -21.22 -1.88
CA TYR A 18 -29.73 -22.43 -1.50
C TYR A 18 -30.17 -23.70 -2.23
N GLY A 19 -31.29 -23.68 -2.93
CA GLY A 19 -31.92 -24.87 -3.49
C GLY A 19 -31.76 -25.06 -5.01
N ILE A 20 -31.13 -24.13 -5.72
CA ILE A 20 -30.91 -24.21 -7.17
C ILE A 20 -29.44 -24.52 -7.41
N GLU A 21 -29.13 -25.77 -7.78
CA GLU A 21 -27.75 -26.25 -8.02
C GLU A 21 -27.00 -25.47 -9.12
N GLU A 22 -27.68 -24.72 -9.96
CA GLU A 22 -27.10 -23.94 -11.07
C GLU A 22 -27.00 -22.41 -10.79
N ALA A 23 -27.42 -21.94 -9.62
CA ALA A 23 -27.30 -20.54 -9.29
C ALA A 23 -25.89 -20.21 -8.74
N ASP A 24 -25.22 -19.22 -9.32
CA ASP A 24 -23.89 -18.75 -8.92
C ASP A 24 -23.78 -18.44 -7.40
N ALA A 25 -24.88 -18.07 -6.77
CA ALA A 25 -24.95 -17.80 -5.33
C ALA A 25 -24.61 -19.03 -4.45
N VAL A 26 -24.83 -20.25 -4.94
CA VAL A 26 -24.50 -21.50 -4.18
C VAL A 26 -23.00 -21.81 -4.22
N ASN A 27 -22.26 -21.27 -5.20
CA ASN A 27 -20.82 -21.47 -5.34
C ASN A 27 -20.00 -20.65 -4.33
N GLU A 28 -20.60 -19.75 -3.56
CA GLU A 28 -19.93 -19.01 -2.49
C GLU A 28 -19.68 -19.85 -1.25
N TYR A 29 -20.44 -20.97 -1.07
CA TYR A 29 -20.24 -21.87 0.06
C TYR A 29 -19.20 -22.94 -0.26
N ARG A 30 -18.18 -22.99 0.56
CA ARG A 30 -17.11 -23.97 0.46
C ARG A 30 -17.35 -25.12 1.45
N PRO A 31 -16.83 -26.33 1.20
CA PRO A 31 -16.90 -27.45 2.15
C PRO A 31 -16.37 -27.05 3.53
N ALA A 32 -16.87 -27.72 4.58
CA ALA A 32 -16.36 -27.55 5.93
C ALA A 32 -14.85 -27.85 5.98
N GLY A 33 -14.08 -26.95 6.61
CA GLY A 33 -12.62 -27.05 6.67
C GLY A 33 -11.88 -26.39 5.50
N TYR A 34 -12.56 -26.02 4.41
CA TYR A 34 -11.92 -25.38 3.26
C TYR A 34 -11.19 -24.07 3.64
N ALA A 35 -11.84 -23.22 4.43
CA ALA A 35 -11.22 -21.98 4.87
C ALA A 35 -9.95 -22.25 5.70
N TRP A 36 -9.99 -23.23 6.58
CA TRP A 36 -8.82 -23.63 7.38
C TRP A 36 -7.68 -24.17 6.50
N SER A 37 -7.98 -25.09 5.57
CA SER A 37 -6.94 -25.62 4.69
C SER A 37 -6.28 -24.53 3.85
N THR A 38 -7.07 -23.68 3.19
CA THR A 38 -6.54 -22.71 2.23
C THR A 38 -5.93 -21.45 2.88
N THR A 39 -6.45 -21.02 4.05
CA THR A 39 -5.98 -19.76 4.68
C THR A 39 -4.95 -19.98 5.78
N VAL A 40 -4.82 -21.18 6.30
CA VAL A 40 -3.89 -21.49 7.39
C VAL A 40 -2.97 -22.65 7.00
N GLN A 41 -3.50 -23.82 6.67
CA GLN A 41 -2.71 -25.04 6.48
C GLN A 41 -1.85 -24.98 5.21
N ASP A 42 -2.43 -24.55 4.09
CA ASP A 42 -1.77 -24.45 2.78
C ASP A 42 -1.26 -23.03 2.50
N ASN A 43 -1.19 -22.17 3.55
CA ASN A 43 -0.70 -20.81 3.42
C ASN A 43 0.83 -20.79 3.34
N PRO A 44 1.41 -20.19 2.28
CA PRO A 44 2.87 -20.09 2.11
C PRO A 44 3.62 -19.52 3.33
N ALA A 45 3.01 -18.56 4.03
CA ALA A 45 3.61 -17.92 5.20
C ALA A 45 3.81 -18.87 6.40
N VAL A 46 3.24 -20.08 6.37
CA VAL A 46 3.54 -21.14 7.35
C VAL A 46 5.03 -21.51 7.34
N ALA A 47 5.73 -21.35 6.21
CA ALA A 47 7.17 -21.56 6.14
C ALA A 47 7.95 -20.73 7.17
N LEU A 48 7.44 -19.54 7.53
CA LEU A 48 8.06 -18.65 8.52
C LEU A 48 7.98 -19.21 9.95
N HIS A 49 6.97 -20.00 10.27
CA HIS A 49 6.85 -20.64 11.59
C HIS A 49 7.86 -21.76 11.80
N LEU A 50 8.47 -22.26 10.73
CA LEU A 50 9.52 -23.29 10.82
C LEU A 50 10.87 -22.68 11.20
N MET A 51 10.95 -21.34 11.29
CA MET A 51 12.16 -20.63 11.63
C MET A 51 12.24 -20.36 13.14
N GLU A 52 13.37 -20.67 13.73
CA GLU A 52 13.69 -20.32 15.13
C GLU A 52 14.16 -18.88 15.22
N ASN A 53 13.23 -17.92 15.21
CA ASN A 53 13.58 -16.51 15.36
C ASN A 53 12.61 -15.79 16.31
N GLN A 54 13.16 -15.18 17.37
CA GLN A 54 12.39 -14.48 18.41
C GLN A 54 12.46 -12.94 18.29
N SER A 55 13.18 -12.40 17.28
CA SER A 55 13.26 -10.96 17.06
C SER A 55 12.09 -10.47 16.22
N TYR A 56 11.78 -9.15 16.33
CA TYR A 56 10.83 -8.51 15.44
C TYR A 56 11.41 -8.43 14.02
N TRP A 57 10.64 -8.88 13.02
CA TRP A 57 10.97 -8.80 11.60
C TRP A 57 9.69 -8.81 10.76
N ARG A 58 9.78 -8.29 9.56
CA ARG A 58 8.70 -8.37 8.55
C ARG A 58 9.11 -9.31 7.42
N TYR A 59 8.09 -9.81 6.74
CA TYR A 59 8.27 -10.49 5.46
C TYR A 59 7.45 -9.82 4.36
N ASP A 60 7.89 -10.03 3.12
CA ASP A 60 7.10 -9.80 1.91
C ASP A 60 6.95 -11.12 1.13
N SER A 61 5.97 -11.20 0.24
CA SER A 61 5.64 -12.44 -0.45
C SER A 61 5.61 -12.25 -1.97
N LEU A 62 6.45 -13.01 -2.67
CA LEU A 62 6.46 -13.12 -4.11
C LEU A 62 5.62 -14.32 -4.60
N VAL A 63 5.07 -15.09 -3.68
CA VAL A 63 4.11 -16.16 -3.97
C VAL A 63 2.69 -15.71 -3.65
N ASN A 64 1.72 -16.31 -4.34
CA ASN A 64 0.33 -15.99 -4.05
C ASN A 64 -0.07 -16.54 -2.69
N GLU A 65 -0.45 -15.66 -1.78
CA GLU A 65 -0.92 -16.01 -0.45
C GLU A 65 -2.30 -15.39 -0.15
N PRO A 66 -3.07 -15.97 0.80
CA PRO A 66 -4.31 -15.36 1.27
C PRO A 66 -4.07 -13.98 1.85
N ILE A 67 -4.96 -13.04 1.55
CA ILE A 67 -4.90 -11.70 2.13
C ILE A 67 -4.97 -11.76 3.67
N ASN A 68 -4.24 -10.87 4.35
CA ASN A 68 -4.12 -10.84 5.80
C ASN A 68 -3.47 -12.09 6.43
N SER A 69 -2.66 -12.84 5.67
CA SER A 69 -1.84 -13.93 6.20
C SER A 69 -1.04 -13.55 7.44
N PRO A 70 -0.43 -12.34 7.52
CA PRO A 70 0.28 -11.90 8.72
C PRO A 70 -0.57 -11.95 9.98
N MET A 71 -1.81 -11.47 9.91
CA MET A 71 -2.73 -11.45 11.05
C MET A 71 -3.23 -12.85 11.43
N LEU A 72 -3.43 -13.72 10.43
CA LEU A 72 -3.93 -15.08 10.65
C LEU A 72 -2.87 -16.01 11.29
N LEU A 73 -1.59 -15.76 10.96
CA LEU A 73 -0.48 -16.61 11.35
C LEU A 73 0.39 -15.99 12.45
N ASP A 74 0.01 -14.85 13.01
CA ASP A 74 0.78 -14.12 14.04
C ASP A 74 2.24 -13.84 13.62
N VAL A 75 2.41 -13.40 12.37
CA VAL A 75 3.67 -12.96 11.80
C VAL A 75 3.52 -11.52 11.28
N TYR A 76 4.62 -10.79 11.08
CA TYR A 76 4.57 -9.42 10.58
C TYR A 76 4.86 -9.39 9.09
N GLY A 77 3.98 -8.79 8.30
CA GLY A 77 4.12 -8.69 6.85
C GLY A 77 3.77 -7.30 6.32
N THR A 78 4.04 -7.09 5.04
CA THR A 78 3.79 -5.85 4.32
C THR A 78 2.46 -5.85 3.58
N GLY A 79 1.91 -7.03 3.27
CA GLY A 79 0.62 -7.19 2.61
C GLY A 79 -0.55 -7.21 3.58
N TYR A 80 -1.57 -6.38 3.33
CA TYR A 80 -2.78 -6.37 4.17
C TYR A 80 -3.99 -5.77 3.44
N PHE A 81 -5.18 -6.18 3.89
CA PHE A 81 -6.45 -5.57 3.54
C PHE A 81 -7.12 -5.06 4.82
N PHE A 82 -7.31 -3.75 4.94
CA PHE A 82 -7.94 -3.16 6.11
C PHE A 82 -8.66 -1.86 5.75
N SER A 83 -10.00 -1.87 5.81
CA SER A 83 -10.84 -0.73 5.40
C SER A 83 -10.67 0.54 6.27
N LEU A 84 -10.19 0.38 7.51
CA LEU A 84 -9.90 1.49 8.43
C LEU A 84 -8.39 1.77 8.47
N ASN A 85 -7.77 1.92 7.31
CA ASN A 85 -6.34 2.11 7.20
C ASN A 85 -5.85 3.40 7.87
N ASN A 86 -4.57 3.41 8.25
CA ASN A 86 -3.89 4.58 8.79
C ASN A 86 -3.64 5.60 7.68
N SER A 87 -4.16 6.83 7.82
CA SER A 87 -4.08 7.86 6.80
C SER A 87 -2.64 8.32 6.53
N TYR A 88 -1.75 8.30 7.51
CA TYR A 88 -0.34 8.68 7.34
C TYR A 88 0.41 7.63 6.53
N LEU A 89 0.13 6.34 6.77
CA LEU A 89 0.69 5.27 5.96
C LEU A 89 0.19 5.33 4.51
N SER A 90 -1.10 5.61 4.30
CA SER A 90 -1.65 5.85 2.96
C SER A 90 -0.98 7.04 2.28
N SER A 91 -0.68 8.12 3.03
CA SER A 91 0.02 9.29 2.49
C SER A 91 1.45 8.92 2.06
N LEU A 92 2.21 8.20 2.90
CA LEU A 92 3.54 7.74 2.53
C LEU A 92 3.53 6.88 1.27
N PHE A 93 2.63 5.90 1.18
CA PHE A 93 2.52 5.06 -0.02
C PHE A 93 2.07 5.83 -1.26
N ARG A 94 1.31 6.91 -1.10
CA ARG A 94 0.97 7.82 -2.20
C ARG A 94 2.20 8.62 -2.66
N GLU A 95 2.97 9.18 -1.72
CA GLU A 95 4.21 9.92 -1.99
C GLU A 95 5.26 9.05 -2.69
N LEU A 96 5.30 7.76 -2.34
CA LEU A 96 6.19 6.77 -2.94
C LEU A 96 5.65 6.17 -4.26
N GLY A 97 4.47 6.61 -4.72
CA GLY A 97 3.86 6.13 -5.96
C GLY A 97 3.53 4.65 -5.96
N GLN A 98 3.18 4.07 -4.79
CA GLN A 98 2.82 2.66 -4.69
C GLN A 98 1.75 2.28 -5.73
N ASN A 99 2.02 1.29 -6.58
CA ASN A 99 1.13 0.88 -7.67
C ASN A 99 -0.06 0.07 -7.14
N THR A 100 -1.01 0.76 -6.54
CA THR A 100 -2.30 0.23 -6.10
C THR A 100 -3.40 1.26 -6.38
N PRO A 101 -4.56 0.83 -6.88
CA PRO A 101 -5.66 1.76 -7.18
C PRO A 101 -6.47 2.17 -5.94
N VAL A 102 -6.21 1.56 -4.78
CA VAL A 102 -6.97 1.77 -3.53
C VAL A 102 -6.03 1.96 -2.33
N GLU A 103 -6.57 2.45 -1.21
CA GLU A 103 -5.77 2.73 -0.01
C GLU A 103 -6.03 1.75 1.15
N TYR A 104 -6.68 0.64 0.88
CA TYR A 104 -7.04 -0.35 1.90
C TYR A 104 -6.62 -1.78 1.54
N ASP A 105 -6.01 -1.99 0.37
CA ASP A 105 -5.47 -3.27 -0.10
C ASP A 105 -4.05 -3.06 -0.63
N TYR A 106 -3.07 -3.48 0.16
CA TYR A 106 -1.66 -3.41 -0.19
C TYR A 106 -1.09 -4.81 -0.30
N ARG A 107 -0.36 -5.06 -1.39
CA ARG A 107 0.22 -6.36 -1.74
C ARG A 107 1.74 -6.27 -1.73
N GLY A 108 2.30 -6.07 -0.53
CA GLY A 108 3.73 -5.92 -0.36
C GLY A 108 4.28 -4.55 -0.79
N LEU A 109 5.59 -4.44 -0.89
CA LEU A 109 6.32 -3.23 -1.28
C LEU A 109 6.75 -3.24 -2.76
N GLN A 110 6.19 -4.17 -3.55
CA GLN A 110 6.39 -4.26 -5.00
C GLN A 110 7.83 -4.57 -5.39
N ASN A 111 8.52 -5.35 -4.58
CA ASN A 111 9.91 -5.79 -4.77
C ASN A 111 10.90 -4.61 -4.95
N ARG A 112 10.58 -3.44 -4.40
CA ARG A 112 11.43 -2.25 -4.45
C ARG A 112 12.49 -2.35 -3.37
N THR A 113 13.73 -2.68 -3.77
CA THR A 113 14.85 -2.96 -2.87
C THR A 113 15.06 -1.91 -1.77
N PRO A 114 15.04 -0.58 -2.03
CA PRO A 114 15.16 0.41 -0.97
C PRO A 114 13.99 0.40 0.01
N LEU A 115 12.76 0.15 -0.46
CA LEU A 115 11.59 0.09 0.43
C LEU A 115 11.59 -1.16 1.29
N GLU A 116 11.93 -2.32 0.73
CA GLU A 116 12.09 -3.57 1.50
C GLU A 116 13.09 -3.38 2.64
N THR A 117 14.21 -2.69 2.35
CA THR A 117 15.24 -2.36 3.32
C THR A 117 14.73 -1.40 4.40
N LEU A 118 14.14 -0.26 3.98
CA LEU A 118 13.63 0.79 4.87
C LEU A 118 12.50 0.32 5.78
N PHE A 119 11.61 -0.55 5.27
CA PHE A 119 10.50 -1.09 6.06
C PHE A 119 10.89 -2.31 6.91
N GLY A 120 12.18 -2.67 6.95
CA GLY A 120 12.68 -3.76 7.76
C GLY A 120 12.15 -5.12 7.35
N VAL A 121 11.97 -5.34 6.04
CA VAL A 121 11.59 -6.64 5.50
C VAL A 121 12.79 -7.56 5.53
N LYS A 122 12.79 -8.45 6.51
CA LYS A 122 13.89 -9.38 6.78
C LYS A 122 13.86 -10.61 5.90
N TYR A 123 12.68 -11.02 5.46
CA TYR A 123 12.50 -12.26 4.72
C TYR A 123 11.55 -12.06 3.54
N ALA A 124 11.83 -12.74 2.43
CA ALA A 124 10.91 -12.88 1.31
C ALA A 124 10.50 -14.35 1.17
N LEU A 125 9.21 -14.57 0.91
CA LEU A 125 8.69 -15.85 0.47
C LEU A 125 8.74 -15.92 -1.05
N CYS A 126 9.44 -16.90 -1.60
CA CYS A 126 9.56 -17.08 -3.04
C CYS A 126 9.61 -18.57 -3.40
N ALA A 127 9.15 -18.90 -4.60
CA ALA A 127 9.38 -20.24 -5.14
C ALA A 127 10.86 -20.38 -5.57
N PRO A 128 11.51 -21.55 -5.35
CA PRO A 128 12.93 -21.72 -5.65
C PRO A 128 13.32 -21.50 -7.12
N ASP A 129 12.38 -21.68 -8.04
CA ASP A 129 12.57 -21.45 -9.48
C ASP A 129 12.29 -20.00 -9.91
N SER A 130 11.89 -19.13 -9.00
CA SER A 130 11.51 -17.74 -9.24
C SER A 130 12.41 -16.72 -8.52
N THR A 131 13.60 -17.13 -8.09
CA THR A 131 14.56 -16.28 -7.35
C THR A 131 15.03 -15.05 -8.13
N GLY A 132 14.94 -15.05 -9.46
CA GLY A 132 15.21 -13.87 -10.27
C GLY A 132 14.25 -12.69 -10.04
N ALA A 133 13.12 -12.90 -9.34
CA ALA A 133 12.18 -11.87 -8.95
C ALA A 133 12.48 -11.26 -7.55
N LEU A 134 13.44 -11.83 -6.80
CA LEU A 134 13.84 -11.30 -5.50
C LEU A 134 14.47 -9.91 -5.66
N PRO A 135 14.18 -8.96 -4.74
CA PRO A 135 14.92 -7.71 -4.69
C PRO A 135 16.42 -7.93 -4.46
N ALA A 136 17.27 -7.03 -4.95
CA ALA A 136 18.70 -7.27 -5.10
C ALA A 136 19.47 -7.57 -3.79
N LEU A 137 19.00 -7.11 -2.64
CA LEU A 137 19.67 -7.31 -1.33
C LEU A 137 19.18 -8.56 -0.59
N PHE A 138 18.33 -9.37 -1.23
CA PHE A 138 18.00 -10.68 -0.70
C PHE A 138 19.04 -11.71 -1.14
N ASP A 139 19.45 -12.57 -0.20
CA ASP A 139 20.36 -13.67 -0.51
C ASP A 139 19.65 -14.66 -1.47
N SER A 140 20.36 -15.19 -2.44
CA SER A 140 19.85 -16.23 -3.32
C SER A 140 19.79 -17.62 -2.65
N GLN A 141 20.35 -17.76 -1.43
CA GLN A 141 20.27 -18.99 -0.65
C GLN A 141 19.15 -18.91 0.39
N ALA A 142 18.18 -19.80 0.26
CA ALA A 142 17.09 -19.91 1.21
C ALA A 142 17.59 -20.38 2.58
N VAL A 143 17.09 -19.75 3.66
CA VAL A 143 17.33 -20.19 5.04
C VAL A 143 16.37 -21.27 5.48
N GLN A 144 15.24 -21.42 4.81
CA GLN A 144 14.20 -22.42 5.04
C GLN A 144 13.48 -22.73 3.72
N ALA A 145 13.05 -23.99 3.54
CA ALA A 145 12.15 -24.38 2.47
C ALA A 145 11.16 -25.44 2.98
N ALA A 146 9.95 -25.42 2.46
CA ALA A 146 8.89 -26.36 2.82
C ALA A 146 7.93 -26.62 1.67
N GLU A 147 7.35 -27.83 1.63
CA GLU A 147 6.24 -28.16 0.75
C GLU A 147 4.93 -27.73 1.41
N ILE A 148 4.23 -26.77 0.80
CA ILE A 148 3.00 -26.18 1.34
C ILE A 148 1.97 -26.10 0.21
N GLY A 149 0.79 -26.68 0.42
CA GLY A 149 -0.29 -26.65 -0.58
C GLY A 149 0.08 -27.30 -1.93
N GLY A 150 1.07 -28.21 -1.94
CA GLY A 150 1.56 -28.88 -3.15
C GLY A 150 2.58 -28.07 -3.95
N SER A 151 3.12 -26.99 -3.38
CA SER A 151 4.19 -26.18 -3.98
C SER A 151 5.35 -26.01 -3.01
N THR A 152 6.57 -25.94 -3.52
CA THR A 152 7.74 -25.62 -2.70
C THR A 152 7.80 -24.11 -2.48
N VAL A 153 7.81 -23.71 -1.21
CA VAL A 153 7.98 -22.31 -0.77
C VAL A 153 9.28 -22.22 0.01
N ALA A 154 10.10 -21.21 -0.30
CA ALA A 154 11.36 -20.97 0.37
C ALA A 154 11.43 -19.55 0.94
N VAL A 155 12.21 -19.40 2.02
CA VAL A 155 12.40 -18.14 2.76
C VAL A 155 13.80 -17.62 2.48
N TYR A 156 13.88 -16.43 1.91
CA TYR A 156 15.12 -15.77 1.53
C TYR A 156 15.39 -14.57 2.43
N PRO A 157 16.58 -14.45 3.05
CA PRO A 157 16.86 -13.35 3.95
C PRO A 157 17.32 -12.09 3.20
N ASN A 158 16.86 -10.92 3.66
CA ASN A 158 17.42 -9.62 3.29
C ASN A 158 18.59 -9.29 4.21
N THR A 159 19.75 -9.06 3.62
CA THR A 159 20.99 -8.79 4.36
C THR A 159 21.09 -7.35 4.88
N ALA A 160 20.29 -6.43 4.33
CA ALA A 160 20.31 -5.00 4.64
C ALA A 160 19.05 -4.48 5.34
N ALA A 161 18.12 -5.36 5.77
CA ALA A 161 16.89 -4.97 6.42
C ALA A 161 17.12 -4.14 7.68
N LEU A 162 16.57 -2.92 7.75
CA LEU A 162 16.66 -2.06 8.94
C LEU A 162 15.89 -2.67 10.12
N PRO A 163 16.39 -2.51 11.37
CA PRO A 163 15.66 -2.89 12.57
C PRO A 163 14.42 -2.01 12.75
N ILE A 164 13.45 -2.48 13.56
CA ILE A 164 12.20 -1.75 13.84
C ILE A 164 12.42 -0.31 14.34
N GLY A 165 13.52 -0.07 15.04
CA GLY A 165 13.90 1.24 15.52
C GLY A 165 15.36 1.51 15.19
N TYR A 166 15.64 2.58 14.45
CA TYR A 166 16.97 3.04 14.05
C TYR A 166 17.08 4.55 14.20
N THR A 167 18.28 5.11 14.18
CA THR A 167 18.48 6.55 14.30
C THR A 167 18.80 7.21 12.97
N ALA A 168 18.23 8.37 12.75
CA ALA A 168 18.65 9.32 11.73
C ALA A 168 19.39 10.49 12.40
N GLN A 169 20.55 10.87 11.86
CA GLN A 169 21.38 11.97 12.34
C GLN A 169 21.27 13.23 11.48
N ASN A 170 20.59 13.11 10.34
CA ASN A 170 20.28 14.20 9.42
C ASN A 170 18.78 14.24 9.17
N GLN A 171 18.25 15.43 8.90
CA GLN A 171 16.85 15.61 8.50
C GLN A 171 16.75 16.04 7.04
N ILE A 172 15.60 15.76 6.45
CA ILE A 172 15.19 16.24 5.14
C ILE A 172 14.00 17.15 5.37
N SER A 173 14.10 18.40 4.92
CA SER A 173 12.95 19.31 5.02
C SER A 173 11.79 18.84 4.16
N ARG A 174 10.57 19.10 4.61
CA ARG A 174 9.37 18.73 3.85
C ARG A 174 9.37 19.35 2.45
N GLU A 175 9.84 20.59 2.32
CA GLU A 175 9.96 21.30 1.03
C GLU A 175 10.91 20.55 0.08
N THR A 176 12.09 20.15 0.54
CA THR A 176 13.05 19.36 -0.24
C THR A 176 12.45 18.03 -0.68
N TYR A 177 11.84 17.31 0.25
CA TYR A 177 11.26 15.99 -0.02
C TYR A 177 10.08 16.04 -1.01
N ASP A 178 9.20 17.03 -0.89
CA ASP A 178 8.03 17.16 -1.76
C ASP A 178 8.40 17.44 -3.23
N ALA A 179 9.54 18.07 -3.46
CA ALA A 179 10.05 18.36 -4.81
C ALA A 179 10.61 17.11 -5.54
N LEU A 180 10.83 16.00 -4.83
CA LEU A 180 11.41 14.78 -5.38
C LEU A 180 10.37 13.92 -6.13
N THR A 181 10.82 13.15 -7.14
CA THR A 181 10.01 12.10 -7.75
C THR A 181 9.79 10.94 -6.77
N PRO A 182 8.80 10.06 -7.00
CA PRO A 182 8.55 8.94 -6.09
C PRO A 182 9.75 8.02 -5.85
N LEU A 183 10.60 7.77 -6.86
CA LEU A 183 11.83 7.00 -6.68
C LEU A 183 12.91 7.79 -5.93
N GLN A 184 13.06 9.07 -6.23
CA GLN A 184 13.98 9.93 -5.47
C GLN A 184 13.57 10.06 -4.00
N LYS A 185 12.26 10.03 -3.71
CA LYS A 185 11.74 10.03 -2.34
C LYS A 185 12.18 8.79 -1.57
N GLN A 186 12.03 7.59 -2.14
CA GLN A 186 12.51 6.37 -1.47
C GLN A 186 14.02 6.38 -1.26
N ASP A 187 14.75 6.92 -2.23
CA ASP A 187 16.21 7.04 -2.16
C ASP A 187 16.65 7.99 -1.04
N ALA A 188 16.02 9.16 -0.97
CA ALA A 188 16.30 10.18 0.04
C ALA A 188 16.09 9.68 1.49
N LEU A 189 15.11 8.80 1.73
CA LEU A 189 14.86 8.22 3.05
C LEU A 189 16.04 7.37 3.57
N LEU A 190 17.00 6.99 2.74
CA LEU A 190 18.24 6.35 3.15
C LEU A 190 19.32 7.36 3.61
N ASP A 191 19.16 8.66 3.32
CA ASP A 191 20.11 9.71 3.68
C ASP A 191 19.72 10.46 4.96
N GLY A 192 18.44 10.43 5.34
CA GLY A 192 17.95 11.13 6.52
C GLY A 192 16.46 10.92 6.77
N VAL A 193 15.96 11.52 7.84
CA VAL A 193 14.56 11.44 8.23
C VAL A 193 13.79 12.69 7.76
N VAL A 194 12.62 12.47 7.18
CA VAL A 194 11.70 13.56 6.83
C VAL A 194 10.93 13.97 8.08
N LEU A 195 11.04 15.24 8.47
CA LEU A 195 10.33 15.83 9.60
C LEU A 195 9.49 17.03 9.18
N GLU A 196 8.37 17.24 9.88
CA GLU A 196 7.56 18.45 9.72
C GLU A 196 8.22 19.68 10.37
N GLU A 197 8.98 19.44 11.45
CA GLU A 197 9.72 20.46 12.18
C GLU A 197 11.12 20.63 11.56
N THR A 198 11.54 21.86 11.38
CA THR A 198 12.86 22.17 10.80
C THR A 198 13.87 22.50 11.89
N GLY A 199 15.16 22.17 11.64
CA GLY A 199 16.27 22.56 12.50
C GLY A 199 16.47 21.69 13.75
N LEU A 200 15.87 20.52 13.83
CA LEU A 200 16.14 19.53 14.87
C LEU A 200 17.50 18.84 14.64
N LEU A 201 17.81 18.55 13.38
CA LEU A 201 19.06 17.91 12.96
C LEU A 201 19.68 18.72 11.80
N PRO A 202 20.95 18.49 11.46
CA PRO A 202 21.54 19.00 10.22
C PRO A 202 20.78 18.52 9.00
N GLU A 203 20.71 19.34 7.94
CA GLU A 203 20.08 18.95 6.67
C GLU A 203 20.89 17.82 6.00
N ALA A 204 20.20 16.84 5.43
CA ALA A 204 20.83 15.71 4.75
C ALA A 204 21.36 16.14 3.37
N GLU A 205 22.56 15.64 3.04
CA GLU A 205 23.03 15.64 1.65
C GLU A 205 22.41 14.42 0.94
N LEU A 206 21.60 14.66 -0.09
CA LEU A 206 20.96 13.58 -0.82
C LEU A 206 21.96 12.95 -1.80
N THR A 207 22.10 11.63 -1.73
CA THR A 207 23.05 10.86 -2.55
C THR A 207 22.71 10.91 -4.04
N GLY A 208 21.41 10.95 -4.37
CA GLY A 208 20.95 11.11 -5.75
C GLY A 208 21.22 9.87 -6.64
N ASP A 209 21.06 8.67 -6.07
CA ASP A 209 21.31 7.40 -6.79
C ASP A 209 20.23 7.05 -7.83
N THR A 210 19.20 7.89 -7.97
CA THR A 210 18.15 7.74 -8.98
C THR A 210 18.48 8.52 -10.25
N VAL A 211 18.48 7.84 -11.39
CA VAL A 211 18.77 8.39 -12.72
C VAL A 211 17.53 8.29 -13.60
N SER A 212 17.18 9.37 -14.31
CA SER A 212 16.15 9.35 -15.36
C SER A 212 16.82 9.44 -16.74
N PRO A 213 16.99 8.32 -17.44
CA PRO A 213 17.57 8.34 -18.78
C PRO A 213 16.62 9.06 -19.77
N ALA A 214 17.19 9.82 -20.72
CA ALA A 214 16.42 10.43 -21.77
C ALA A 214 15.76 9.38 -22.66
N ALA A 215 14.52 9.61 -23.06
CA ALA A 215 13.76 8.73 -23.92
C ALA A 215 13.18 9.50 -25.10
N GLU A 216 13.15 8.86 -26.25
CA GLU A 216 12.41 9.31 -27.43
C GLU A 216 10.99 8.71 -27.39
N MET A 217 9.98 9.53 -27.67
CA MET A 217 8.57 9.13 -27.63
C MET A 217 8.05 8.93 -29.05
N GLU A 218 7.44 7.77 -29.30
CA GLU A 218 6.71 7.45 -30.51
C GLU A 218 5.24 7.16 -30.17
N LEU A 219 4.33 7.64 -31.02
CA LEU A 219 2.89 7.51 -30.84
C LEU A 219 2.29 6.68 -31.97
N ASP A 220 1.53 5.65 -31.63
CA ASP A 220 0.79 4.81 -32.59
C ASP A 220 -0.69 4.79 -32.20
N GLY A 221 -1.55 5.30 -33.09
CA GLY A 221 -2.98 5.46 -32.83
C GLY A 221 -3.30 6.46 -31.69
N VAL A 222 -2.39 7.37 -31.40
CA VAL A 222 -2.50 8.41 -30.35
C VAL A 222 -2.05 9.75 -30.94
N GLN A 223 -2.72 10.83 -30.55
CA GLN A 223 -2.35 12.20 -30.89
C GLN A 223 -1.95 12.95 -29.63
N GLN A 224 -0.79 13.59 -29.63
CA GLN A 224 -0.41 14.51 -28.56
C GLN A 224 -1.05 15.88 -28.86
N LEU A 225 -1.85 16.41 -27.94
CA LEU A 225 -2.55 17.69 -28.09
C LEU A 225 -1.76 18.84 -27.47
N ASP A 226 -1.10 18.59 -26.36
CA ASP A 226 -0.20 19.51 -25.67
C ASP A 226 0.89 18.70 -24.92
N GLU A 227 1.65 19.37 -24.04
CA GLU A 227 2.78 18.72 -23.31
C GLU A 227 2.34 17.55 -22.43
N THR A 228 1.11 17.54 -21.92
CA THR A 228 0.60 16.57 -20.95
C THR A 228 -0.59 15.76 -21.44
N THR A 229 -1.26 16.18 -22.53
CA THR A 229 -2.54 15.62 -22.98
C THR A 229 -2.38 14.80 -24.25
N TYR A 230 -2.87 13.57 -24.21
CA TYR A 230 -2.85 12.59 -25.30
C TYR A 230 -4.29 12.15 -25.63
N TYR A 231 -4.62 12.13 -26.89
CA TYR A 231 -5.92 11.68 -27.39
C TYR A 231 -5.79 10.37 -28.15
N ALA A 232 -6.46 9.32 -27.68
CA ALA A 232 -6.62 8.06 -28.36
C ALA A 232 -8.01 8.01 -29.00
N PRO A 233 -8.13 8.10 -30.34
CA PRO A 233 -9.44 8.05 -31.01
C PRO A 233 -10.08 6.67 -30.95
N GLN A 234 -9.30 5.61 -30.71
CA GLN A 234 -9.75 4.22 -30.63
C GLN A 234 -9.08 3.51 -29.45
N ASP A 235 -9.64 2.39 -29.03
CA ASP A 235 -9.06 1.51 -28.04
C ASP A 235 -7.71 0.92 -28.51
N GLY A 236 -6.76 0.78 -27.59
CA GLY A 236 -5.47 0.14 -27.88
C GLY A 236 -4.41 1.04 -28.46
N GLY A 237 -4.56 2.36 -28.38
CA GLY A 237 -3.52 3.32 -28.72
C GLY A 237 -2.23 3.07 -27.93
N ARG A 238 -1.06 3.43 -28.47
CA ARG A 238 0.24 3.12 -27.87
C ARG A 238 1.12 4.36 -27.78
N ILE A 239 1.81 4.46 -26.64
CA ILE A 239 2.91 5.41 -26.41
C ILE A 239 4.14 4.57 -26.16
N THR A 240 5.16 4.70 -27.00
CA THR A 240 6.41 3.96 -26.86
C THR A 240 7.54 4.92 -26.48
N LEU A 241 8.27 4.59 -25.42
CA LEU A 241 9.47 5.29 -24.99
C LEU A 241 10.68 4.43 -25.30
N THR A 242 11.57 4.94 -26.15
CA THR A 242 12.85 4.30 -26.49
C THR A 242 13.96 5.02 -25.74
N ILE A 243 14.72 4.28 -24.93
CA ILE A 243 15.75 4.85 -24.05
C ILE A 243 17.01 5.10 -24.88
N ALA A 244 17.44 6.36 -24.94
CA ALA A 244 18.61 6.76 -25.73
C ALA A 244 19.92 6.14 -25.20
N GLN A 245 20.06 6.05 -23.88
CA GLN A 245 21.20 5.46 -23.19
C GLN A 245 20.69 4.55 -22.06
N PRO A 246 20.44 3.27 -22.35
CA PRO A 246 19.99 2.31 -21.35
C PRO A 246 20.97 2.18 -20.18
N VAL A 247 20.45 2.13 -18.95
CA VAL A 247 21.23 2.03 -17.71
C VAL A 247 21.19 0.57 -17.24
N ALA A 248 22.37 -0.02 -17.08
CA ALA A 248 22.54 -1.36 -16.50
C ALA A 248 22.76 -1.29 -14.98
N ASP A 249 22.76 -2.44 -14.35
CA ASP A 249 23.08 -2.63 -12.91
C ASP A 249 22.25 -1.73 -11.99
N CYS A 250 20.95 -1.63 -12.28
CA CYS A 250 20.00 -0.84 -11.49
C CYS A 250 18.65 -1.54 -11.33
N GLU A 251 17.89 -1.13 -10.37
CA GLU A 251 16.46 -1.43 -10.28
C GLU A 251 15.71 -0.44 -11.17
N THR A 252 15.01 -0.97 -12.16
CA THR A 252 14.35 -0.16 -13.19
C THR A 252 12.87 -0.04 -12.92
N ALA A 253 12.37 1.19 -12.96
CA ALA A 253 10.95 1.47 -12.76
C ALA A 253 10.38 2.38 -13.86
N PHE A 254 9.09 2.20 -14.13
CA PHE A 254 8.31 3.13 -14.93
C PHE A 254 7.48 4.01 -14.00
N VAL A 255 7.62 5.32 -14.15
CA VAL A 255 6.98 6.34 -13.31
C VAL A 255 5.92 7.07 -14.12
N VAL A 256 4.72 7.12 -13.58
CA VAL A 256 3.59 7.90 -14.10
C VAL A 256 3.20 8.91 -13.04
N GLN A 257 3.16 10.20 -13.38
CA GLN A 257 2.69 11.26 -12.48
C GLN A 257 1.53 12.02 -13.12
N GLY A 258 0.58 12.46 -12.29
CA GLY A 258 -0.56 13.26 -12.71
C GLY A 258 -1.56 12.53 -13.61
N MET A 259 -1.63 11.20 -13.57
CA MET A 259 -2.51 10.44 -14.46
C MET A 259 -3.97 10.83 -14.28
N GLN A 260 -4.62 11.19 -15.39
CA GLN A 260 -6.07 11.37 -15.49
C GLN A 260 -6.58 10.73 -16.78
N TYR A 261 -7.84 10.34 -16.80
CA TYR A 261 -8.49 9.81 -17.98
C TYR A 261 -9.92 10.33 -18.09
N THR A 262 -10.26 10.81 -19.29
CA THR A 262 -11.62 11.20 -19.67
C THR A 262 -12.05 10.44 -20.91
N ALA A 263 -13.08 9.63 -20.78
CA ALA A 263 -13.62 8.85 -21.90
C ALA A 263 -14.26 9.78 -22.94
N THR A 264 -14.08 9.45 -24.21
CA THR A 264 -14.80 10.11 -25.31
C THR A 264 -15.94 9.25 -25.81
N SER A 265 -17.00 9.88 -26.31
CA SER A 265 -18.08 9.17 -27.00
C SER A 265 -17.61 8.78 -28.42
N PRO A 266 -17.84 7.54 -28.89
CA PRO A 266 -17.63 7.23 -30.28
C PRO A 266 -18.43 8.14 -31.22
N LEU A 267 -19.51 8.75 -30.72
CA LEU A 267 -20.27 9.74 -31.46
C LEU A 267 -19.53 11.07 -31.60
N ASP A 268 -18.69 11.43 -30.63
CA ASP A 268 -17.91 12.68 -30.67
C ASP A 268 -16.75 12.61 -31.71
N ALA A 269 -16.34 11.39 -32.07
CA ALA A 269 -15.32 11.14 -33.08
C ALA A 269 -15.89 11.07 -34.52
N MET A 270 -17.23 11.09 -34.69
CA MET A 270 -17.90 10.99 -35.98
C MET A 270 -18.16 12.36 -36.58
N SER A 271 -18.01 12.45 -37.90
CA SER A 271 -18.39 13.66 -38.64
C SER A 271 -19.92 13.87 -38.64
N GLU A 272 -20.37 15.09 -38.89
CA GLU A 272 -21.80 15.38 -38.99
C GLU A 272 -22.47 14.56 -40.10
N GLU A 273 -21.74 14.22 -41.17
CA GLU A 273 -22.21 13.42 -42.30
C GLU A 273 -22.43 11.96 -41.87
N GLU A 274 -21.50 11.35 -41.15
CA GLU A 274 -21.62 10.02 -40.57
C GLU A 274 -22.75 9.94 -39.53
N LEU A 275 -22.88 10.94 -38.65
CA LEU A 275 -23.94 11.03 -37.66
C LEU A 275 -25.32 11.16 -38.31
N SER A 276 -25.42 11.90 -39.42
CA SER A 276 -26.70 12.09 -40.17
C SER A 276 -27.08 10.85 -40.94
N ALA A 277 -26.12 10.07 -41.42
CA ALA A 277 -26.34 8.81 -42.15
C ALA A 277 -26.71 7.64 -41.21
N MET A 278 -26.43 7.77 -39.90
CA MET A 278 -26.68 6.71 -38.92
C MET A 278 -28.15 6.60 -38.56
N SER A 279 -28.66 5.36 -38.51
CA SER A 279 -30.02 5.12 -38.03
C SER A 279 -30.20 5.48 -36.55
N ALA A 280 -31.40 5.86 -36.14
CA ALA A 280 -31.73 6.12 -34.75
C ALA A 280 -31.55 4.87 -33.86
N HIS A 281 -31.60 3.67 -34.44
CA HIS A 281 -31.35 2.39 -33.77
C HIS A 281 -29.85 2.22 -33.50
N ASP A 282 -29.00 2.42 -34.50
CA ASP A 282 -27.55 2.27 -34.39
C ASP A 282 -26.96 3.31 -33.46
N ARG A 283 -27.44 4.57 -33.53
CA ARG A 283 -27.06 5.63 -32.59
C ARG A 283 -27.40 5.24 -31.14
N ARG A 284 -28.60 4.68 -30.89
CA ARG A 284 -28.99 4.20 -29.56
C ARG A 284 -28.16 3.01 -29.08
N ASN A 285 -27.81 2.09 -29.99
CA ASN A 285 -26.98 0.93 -29.65
C ASN A 285 -25.55 1.39 -29.31
N LEU A 286 -24.99 2.31 -30.08
CA LEU A 286 -23.70 2.90 -29.82
C LEU A 286 -23.69 3.66 -28.48
N GLN A 287 -24.73 4.45 -28.18
CA GLN A 287 -24.90 5.09 -26.88
C GLN A 287 -25.01 4.10 -25.71
N LYS A 288 -25.69 2.94 -25.91
CA LYS A 288 -25.81 1.89 -24.91
C LYS A 288 -24.49 1.17 -24.67
N GLN A 289 -23.74 0.84 -25.72
CA GLN A 289 -22.39 0.31 -25.61
C GLN A 289 -21.52 1.29 -24.84
N TYR A 290 -21.62 2.56 -25.15
CA TYR A 290 -20.88 3.62 -24.52
C TYR A 290 -21.27 3.82 -23.05
N ALA A 291 -22.55 3.79 -22.72
CA ALA A 291 -23.00 3.84 -21.33
C ALA A 291 -22.46 2.67 -20.50
N HIS A 292 -22.19 1.52 -21.13
CA HIS A 292 -21.51 0.40 -20.49
C HIS A 292 -20.03 0.73 -20.22
N PHE A 293 -19.34 1.42 -21.14
CA PHE A 293 -17.99 1.92 -20.96
C PHE A 293 -17.89 3.03 -19.89
N TRP A 294 -18.87 3.92 -19.80
CA TRP A 294 -18.92 4.95 -18.76
C TRP A 294 -19.00 4.39 -17.34
N ARG A 295 -19.41 3.14 -17.19
CA ARG A 295 -19.51 2.42 -15.93
C ARG A 295 -18.20 1.71 -15.54
N LYS A 296 -17.19 1.70 -16.41
CA LYS A 296 -15.88 1.16 -16.02
C LYS A 296 -15.20 2.14 -15.09
N ASP A 297 -15.10 1.73 -13.84
CA ASP A 297 -14.59 2.54 -12.75
C ASP A 297 -13.05 2.67 -12.81
N SER A 298 -12.37 1.74 -13.53
CA SER A 298 -10.91 1.66 -13.60
C SER A 298 -10.40 1.66 -15.03
N VAL A 299 -9.21 2.20 -15.21
CA VAL A 299 -8.41 2.17 -16.44
C VAL A 299 -7.12 1.41 -16.18
N TYR A 300 -6.80 0.45 -17.02
CA TYR A 300 -5.60 -0.40 -16.89
C TYR A 300 -4.62 -0.10 -18.00
N LEU A 301 -3.54 0.62 -17.71
CA LEU A 301 -2.43 0.74 -18.62
C LEU A 301 -1.64 -0.57 -18.61
N ARG A 302 -1.42 -1.17 -19.78
CA ARG A 302 -0.48 -2.29 -19.92
C ARG A 302 0.87 -1.75 -20.32
N LEU A 303 1.90 -2.29 -19.68
CA LEU A 303 3.30 -1.94 -19.92
C LEU A 303 3.98 -3.14 -20.56
N LEU A 304 4.58 -2.94 -21.74
CA LEU A 304 5.29 -3.98 -22.49
C LEU A 304 6.72 -3.52 -22.68
N SER A 305 7.70 -4.31 -22.25
CA SER A 305 9.12 -3.97 -22.42
C SER A 305 9.96 -5.19 -22.77
N ASN A 306 11.24 -4.95 -23.12
CA ASN A 306 12.19 -6.03 -23.35
C ASN A 306 12.58 -6.81 -22.08
N ILE A 307 12.32 -6.27 -20.89
CA ILE A 307 12.66 -6.90 -19.60
C ILE A 307 11.45 -7.42 -18.83
N GLY A 308 10.24 -7.24 -19.33
CA GLY A 308 9.02 -7.74 -18.70
C GLY A 308 7.77 -6.98 -19.09
N GLU A 309 6.65 -7.44 -18.53
CA GLU A 309 5.35 -6.81 -18.72
C GLU A 309 4.80 -6.33 -17.38
N GLY A 310 3.95 -5.30 -17.42
CA GLY A 310 3.35 -4.73 -16.24
C GLY A 310 1.97 -4.16 -16.45
N ARG A 311 1.39 -3.69 -15.34
CA ARG A 311 0.09 -3.04 -15.34
C ARG A 311 0.03 -1.94 -14.29
N ILE A 312 -0.55 -0.80 -14.67
CA ILE A 312 -0.94 0.26 -13.75
C ILE A 312 -2.46 0.37 -13.79
N GLU A 313 -3.08 0.40 -12.63
CA GLU A 313 -4.52 0.57 -12.49
C GLU A 313 -4.86 1.94 -11.90
N TYR A 314 -5.68 2.69 -12.61
CA TYR A 314 -6.17 4.00 -12.19
C TYR A 314 -7.68 3.96 -11.98
N ASN A 315 -8.14 4.27 -10.77
CA ASN A 315 -9.55 4.47 -10.46
C ASN A 315 -9.97 5.90 -10.82
N ARG A 316 -11.00 6.02 -11.63
CA ARG A 316 -11.54 7.31 -12.07
C ARG A 316 -12.32 8.02 -10.95
N PRO A 317 -12.50 9.36 -11.01
CA PRO A 317 -13.26 10.12 -10.01
C PRO A 317 -14.71 9.67 -9.80
N ASN A 318 -15.30 8.97 -10.76
CA ASN A 318 -16.66 8.40 -10.65
C ASN A 318 -16.69 6.99 -10.06
N SER A 319 -15.54 6.39 -9.79
CA SER A 319 -15.44 5.10 -9.09
C SER A 319 -15.76 5.26 -7.61
N GLN A 320 -16.49 4.29 -7.05
CA GLN A 320 -16.66 4.20 -5.60
C GLN A 320 -15.34 3.93 -4.85
N TYR A 321 -14.32 3.50 -5.57
CA TYR A 321 -12.98 3.20 -5.04
C TYR A 321 -11.98 4.33 -5.29
N TYR A 322 -12.42 5.47 -5.85
CA TYR A 322 -11.54 6.60 -6.10
C TYR A 322 -10.98 7.19 -4.80
N CYS A 323 -9.67 7.29 -4.72
CA CYS A 323 -8.97 7.81 -3.55
C CYS A 323 -8.02 8.99 -3.88
N GLY A 324 -8.15 9.59 -5.08
CA GLY A 324 -7.32 10.74 -5.49
C GLY A 324 -5.87 10.37 -5.79
N ARG A 325 -5.60 9.13 -6.16
CA ARG A 325 -4.26 8.67 -6.54
C ARG A 325 -4.05 8.88 -8.04
N HIS A 326 -2.97 9.59 -8.38
CA HIS A 326 -2.61 9.96 -9.75
C HIS A 326 -1.17 9.60 -10.12
N ASP A 327 -0.36 9.24 -9.11
CA ASP A 327 1.05 8.90 -9.26
C ASP A 327 1.26 7.41 -9.00
N PHE A 328 2.00 6.76 -9.91
CA PHE A 328 2.24 5.32 -9.86
C PHE A 328 3.67 5.02 -10.28
N VAL A 329 4.26 4.06 -9.60
CA VAL A 329 5.56 3.47 -9.95
C VAL A 329 5.33 1.99 -10.22
N TYR A 330 5.64 1.52 -11.41
CA TYR A 330 5.74 0.11 -11.70
C TYR A 330 7.21 -0.31 -11.69
N ASN A 331 7.58 -1.18 -10.76
CA ASN A 331 8.93 -1.69 -10.63
C ASN A 331 9.11 -2.94 -11.51
N PHE A 332 10.08 -2.90 -12.44
CA PHE A 332 10.50 -4.06 -13.21
C PHE A 332 11.56 -4.90 -12.48
N GLY A 333 12.09 -4.38 -11.36
CA GLY A 333 13.20 -4.99 -10.64
C GLY A 333 14.54 -4.81 -11.31
N THR A 334 15.48 -5.68 -10.96
CA THR A 334 16.79 -5.78 -11.60
C THR A 334 16.74 -6.77 -12.75
N SER A 335 17.50 -6.50 -13.82
CA SER A 335 17.61 -7.36 -14.99
C SER A 335 19.03 -7.39 -15.51
N ASP A 336 19.47 -8.54 -16.04
CA ASP A 336 20.77 -8.68 -16.71
C ASP A 336 20.85 -7.82 -17.97
N GLU A 337 19.70 -7.52 -18.58
CA GLU A 337 19.60 -6.62 -19.73
C GLU A 337 18.96 -5.29 -19.29
N PRO A 338 19.54 -4.13 -19.70
CA PRO A 338 18.93 -2.85 -19.41
C PRO A 338 17.63 -2.66 -20.19
N LEU A 339 16.71 -1.90 -19.63
CA LEU A 339 15.47 -1.53 -20.32
C LEU A 339 15.81 -0.63 -21.51
N GLN A 340 15.49 -1.10 -22.72
CA GLN A 340 15.73 -0.38 -23.98
C GLN A 340 14.48 0.37 -24.43
N GLN A 341 13.32 -0.24 -24.26
CA GLN A 341 12.06 0.30 -24.74
C GLN A 341 10.92 -0.13 -23.84
N ILE A 342 9.95 0.77 -23.64
CA ILE A 342 8.67 0.47 -22.99
C ILE A 342 7.51 1.01 -23.83
N THR A 343 6.52 0.17 -24.05
CA THR A 343 5.26 0.54 -24.72
C THR A 343 4.13 0.55 -23.73
N ILE A 344 3.48 1.70 -23.58
CA ILE A 344 2.29 1.91 -22.76
C ILE A 344 1.07 1.73 -23.67
N VAL A 345 0.24 0.71 -23.41
CA VAL A 345 -1.00 0.47 -24.14
C VAL A 345 -2.13 1.16 -23.44
N LEU A 346 -2.79 2.08 -24.12
CA LEU A 346 -3.96 2.81 -23.67
C LEU A 346 -5.22 1.97 -23.97
N PRO A 347 -5.92 1.46 -22.94
CA PRO A 347 -6.95 0.44 -23.17
C PRO A 347 -8.21 0.96 -23.85
N PHE A 348 -8.49 2.25 -23.72
CA PHE A 348 -9.76 2.85 -24.15
C PHE A 348 -9.55 4.13 -24.95
N ALA A 349 -10.47 4.40 -25.88
CA ALA A 349 -10.57 5.70 -26.53
C ALA A 349 -10.85 6.82 -25.52
N GLY A 350 -10.19 7.95 -25.67
CA GLY A 350 -10.37 9.10 -24.79
C GLY A 350 -9.14 9.98 -24.65
N TYR A 351 -9.25 10.92 -23.72
CA TYR A 351 -8.16 11.83 -23.36
C TYR A 351 -7.44 11.27 -22.13
N TYR A 352 -6.14 11.12 -22.27
CA TYR A 352 -5.21 10.76 -21.19
C TYR A 352 -4.36 11.97 -20.87
N GLN A 353 -4.25 12.30 -19.61
CA GLN A 353 -3.33 13.32 -19.13
C GLN A 353 -2.27 12.66 -18.28
N PHE A 354 -1.01 13.05 -18.51
CA PHE A 354 0.14 12.65 -17.73
C PHE A 354 1.02 13.88 -17.53
N ASP A 355 1.28 14.27 -16.30
CA ASP A 355 2.24 15.34 -16.02
C ASP A 355 3.66 14.83 -16.32
N ARG A 356 3.91 13.52 -16.14
CA ARG A 356 5.18 12.88 -16.45
C ARG A 356 5.00 11.40 -16.77
N LEU A 357 5.66 10.95 -17.84
CA LEU A 357 5.92 9.55 -18.17
C LEU A 357 7.43 9.38 -18.26
N ALA A 358 8.03 8.54 -17.43
CA ALA A 358 9.47 8.37 -17.43
C ALA A 358 9.90 6.96 -17.01
N VAL A 359 11.06 6.54 -17.50
CA VAL A 359 11.82 5.45 -16.90
C VAL A 359 12.78 6.06 -15.89
N GLU A 360 12.84 5.47 -14.71
CA GLU A 360 13.81 5.81 -13.66
C GLU A 360 14.60 4.56 -13.27
N CYS A 361 15.87 4.74 -13.03
CA CYS A 361 16.80 3.70 -12.63
C CYS A 361 17.38 4.03 -11.27
N GLN A 362 17.13 3.17 -10.28
CA GLN A 362 17.72 3.27 -8.95
C GLN A 362 19.00 2.45 -8.90
N LYS A 363 20.14 3.10 -8.69
CA LYS A 363 21.41 2.40 -8.42
C LYS A 363 21.36 1.78 -7.02
N LEU A 364 21.85 0.57 -6.90
CA LEU A 364 21.73 -0.20 -5.66
C LEU A 364 23.06 -0.34 -4.90
N ASP A 365 24.17 0.09 -5.49
CA ASP A 365 25.54 -0.11 -4.94
C ASP A 365 25.70 0.46 -3.52
N ALA A 366 25.07 1.61 -3.23
CA ALA A 366 25.18 2.28 -1.94
C ALA A 366 24.06 1.94 -0.96
N VAL A 367 22.98 1.28 -1.38
CA VAL A 367 21.78 1.06 -0.54
C VAL A 367 22.14 0.28 0.72
N ALA A 368 22.90 -0.81 0.61
CA ALA A 368 23.29 -1.64 1.76
C ALA A 368 24.14 -0.84 2.76
N ALA A 369 25.12 -0.06 2.28
CA ALA A 369 25.99 0.74 3.13
C ALA A 369 25.23 1.89 3.83
N ARG A 370 24.31 2.54 3.11
CA ARG A 370 23.44 3.59 3.69
C ARG A 370 22.51 3.02 4.74
N ALA A 371 21.92 1.85 4.49
CA ALA A 371 21.09 1.14 5.47
C ALA A 371 21.90 0.71 6.70
N GLU A 372 23.13 0.21 6.52
CA GLU A 372 24.03 -0.13 7.63
C GLU A 372 24.34 1.10 8.50
N ASN A 373 24.59 2.26 7.88
CA ASN A 373 24.82 3.51 8.60
C ASN A 373 23.59 3.95 9.40
N LEU A 374 22.38 3.89 8.84
CA LEU A 374 21.13 4.18 9.55
C LEU A 374 20.87 3.17 10.68
N GLY A 375 21.14 1.89 10.43
CA GLY A 375 20.94 0.81 11.40
C GLY A 375 22.04 0.70 12.47
N ALA A 376 23.15 1.46 12.36
CA ALA A 376 24.31 1.35 13.26
C ALA A 376 23.93 1.62 14.74
N GLU A 377 23.13 2.64 14.98
CA GLU A 377 22.55 2.93 16.28
C GLU A 377 21.06 2.56 16.25
N ASN A 378 20.70 1.47 16.90
CA ASN A 378 19.35 0.92 16.82
C ASN A 378 18.80 0.50 18.19
N LEU A 379 17.47 0.35 18.25
CA LEU A 379 16.74 -0.01 19.44
C LEU A 379 17.02 -1.48 19.81
N GLN A 380 17.61 -1.69 20.97
CA GLN A 380 17.97 -2.98 21.52
C GLN A 380 16.97 -3.45 22.58
N ASN A 381 16.92 -4.76 22.83
CA ASN A 381 16.01 -5.37 23.81
C ASN A 381 14.55 -4.92 23.59
N VAL A 382 14.13 -4.96 22.33
CA VAL A 382 12.80 -4.50 21.94
C VAL A 382 11.74 -5.37 22.60
N THR A 383 10.80 -4.71 23.26
CA THR A 383 9.57 -5.32 23.77
C THR A 383 8.39 -4.74 23.01
N LEU A 384 7.65 -5.59 22.32
CA LEU A 384 6.47 -5.20 21.55
C LEU A 384 5.22 -5.81 22.20
N GLY A 385 4.32 -4.94 22.63
CA GLY A 385 2.99 -5.33 23.13
C GLY A 385 1.88 -4.80 22.22
N THR A 386 0.64 -5.16 22.51
CA THR A 386 -0.53 -4.72 21.70
C THR A 386 -0.62 -3.20 21.53
N ASN A 387 -0.27 -2.44 22.56
CA ASN A 387 -0.37 -0.97 22.61
C ASN A 387 0.92 -0.32 23.13
N SER A 388 2.05 -0.98 22.99
CA SER A 388 3.32 -0.46 23.52
C SER A 388 4.50 -1.00 22.73
N LEU A 389 5.56 -0.20 22.66
CA LEU A 389 6.86 -0.60 22.19
C LEU A 389 7.90 0.05 23.12
N GLY A 390 8.88 -0.71 23.54
CA GLY A 390 9.98 -0.19 24.37
C GLY A 390 11.30 -0.86 24.03
N GLY A 391 12.39 -0.22 24.44
CA GLY A 391 13.73 -0.74 24.24
C GLY A 391 14.78 0.20 24.81
N LYS A 392 16.05 -0.16 24.59
CA LYS A 392 17.20 0.64 24.95
C LYS A 392 17.98 1.04 23.71
N ILE A 393 18.53 2.24 23.70
CA ILE A 393 19.36 2.73 22.61
C ILE A 393 20.52 3.55 23.16
N THR A 394 21.65 3.50 22.48
CA THR A 394 22.80 4.38 22.78
C THR A 394 23.09 5.15 21.50
N THR A 395 23.15 6.48 21.63
CA THR A 395 23.42 7.39 20.52
C THR A 395 24.72 8.15 20.80
N THR A 396 25.51 8.39 19.76
CA THR A 396 26.77 9.14 19.84
C THR A 396 26.59 10.63 19.55
N ARG A 397 25.49 11.02 18.93
CA ARG A 397 25.12 12.40 18.55
C ARG A 397 23.62 12.61 18.77
N SER A 398 23.21 13.88 18.78
CA SER A 398 21.79 14.22 18.69
C SER A 398 21.18 13.59 17.43
N SER A 399 20.09 12.89 17.59
CA SER A 399 19.47 12.08 16.54
C SER A 399 17.96 11.99 16.75
N VAL A 400 17.26 11.50 15.74
CA VAL A 400 15.86 11.09 15.86
C VAL A 400 15.81 9.56 15.78
N LEU A 401 15.32 8.93 16.85
CA LEU A 401 14.93 7.52 16.77
C LEU A 401 13.68 7.42 15.91
N VAL A 402 13.78 6.77 14.79
CA VAL A 402 12.66 6.42 13.91
C VAL A 402 12.19 5.01 14.27
N VAL A 403 10.90 4.85 14.53
CA VAL A 403 10.29 3.55 14.80
C VAL A 403 9.27 3.25 13.71
N GLN A 404 9.47 2.16 13.00
CA GLN A 404 8.67 1.75 11.84
C GLN A 404 7.27 1.24 12.23
N LEU A 405 6.59 1.96 13.10
CA LEU A 405 5.18 1.78 13.42
C LEU A 405 4.38 2.99 12.92
N PRO A 406 3.17 2.78 12.42
CA PRO A 406 2.35 3.86 11.90
C PRO A 406 2.07 4.94 12.95
N TYR A 407 2.36 6.19 12.61
CA TYR A 407 2.06 7.34 13.45
C TYR A 407 0.55 7.49 13.67
N SER A 408 0.19 7.90 14.87
CA SER A 408 -1.17 8.31 15.23
C SER A 408 -1.12 9.26 16.43
N THR A 409 -2.06 10.17 16.54
CA THR A 409 -2.17 11.10 17.68
C THR A 409 -2.43 10.40 19.02
N GLY A 410 -2.68 9.09 19.02
CA GLY A 410 -2.85 8.30 20.24
C GLY A 410 -1.55 7.84 20.89
N TRP A 411 -0.40 7.99 20.21
CA TRP A 411 0.89 7.63 20.79
C TRP A 411 1.42 8.68 21.76
N SER A 412 2.06 8.22 22.80
CA SER A 412 2.89 8.99 23.73
C SER A 412 4.23 8.28 23.89
N VAL A 413 5.29 9.04 24.20
CA VAL A 413 6.63 8.50 24.41
C VAL A 413 7.25 9.04 25.69
N THR A 414 8.05 8.22 26.35
CA THR A 414 8.95 8.63 27.43
C THR A 414 10.38 8.25 27.07
N VAL A 415 11.33 9.13 27.39
CA VAL A 415 12.76 8.89 27.33
C VAL A 415 13.27 8.96 28.76
N ASP A 416 13.87 7.88 29.26
CA ASP A 416 14.35 7.73 30.64
C ASP A 416 13.26 8.03 31.69
N GLY A 417 12.01 7.65 31.36
CA GLY A 417 10.84 7.89 32.20
C GLY A 417 10.27 9.31 32.13
N THR A 418 10.91 10.23 31.42
CA THR A 418 10.42 11.61 31.22
C THR A 418 9.58 11.69 29.94
N PRO A 419 8.38 12.30 29.97
CA PRO A 419 7.59 12.52 28.77
C PRO A 419 8.33 13.33 27.71
N ALA A 420 8.29 12.88 26.46
CA ALA A 420 8.86 13.54 25.30
C ALA A 420 7.81 13.69 24.19
N GLN A 421 8.12 14.51 23.18
CA GLN A 421 7.26 14.71 22.02
C GLN A 421 7.36 13.53 21.06
N VAL A 422 6.22 13.01 20.61
CA VAL A 422 6.17 12.08 19.50
C VAL A 422 6.24 12.88 18.21
N LEU A 423 7.30 12.68 17.44
CA LEU A 423 7.48 13.26 16.12
C LEU A 423 6.82 12.37 15.07
N ARG A 424 6.40 12.97 13.97
CA ARG A 424 6.02 12.24 12.77
C ARG A 424 7.23 12.17 11.85
N ALA A 425 7.84 10.99 11.76
CA ALA A 425 9.00 10.69 10.94
C ALA A 425 8.55 10.07 9.61
N ASP A 426 9.22 10.42 8.51
CA ASP A 426 9.02 9.83 7.18
C ASP A 426 7.54 9.76 6.78
N THR A 427 6.80 10.83 7.01
CA THR A 427 5.35 10.96 6.77
C THR A 427 4.49 10.03 7.63
N ALA A 428 4.91 8.79 7.90
CA ALA A 428 4.05 7.75 8.46
C ALA A 428 4.56 7.08 9.74
N PHE A 429 5.81 7.28 10.13
CA PHE A 429 6.41 6.57 11.24
C PHE A 429 6.46 7.39 12.53
N LEU A 430 6.69 6.70 13.66
CA LEU A 430 6.94 7.35 14.93
C LEU A 430 8.38 7.84 15.02
N GLY A 431 8.59 9.01 15.62
CA GLY A 431 9.89 9.54 15.92
C GLY A 431 9.97 10.10 17.32
N VAL A 432 11.19 10.14 17.89
CA VAL A 432 11.52 10.87 19.10
C VAL A 432 12.94 11.39 19.04
N ALA A 433 13.16 12.65 19.40
CA ALA A 433 14.48 13.24 19.47
C ALA A 433 15.26 12.68 20.68
N LEU A 434 16.53 12.38 20.48
CA LEU A 434 17.46 11.88 21.48
C LEU A 434 18.72 12.72 21.49
N GLU A 435 19.20 13.05 22.67
CA GLU A 435 20.54 13.60 22.90
C GLU A 435 21.60 12.47 22.91
N PRO A 436 22.92 12.79 22.82
CA PRO A 436 23.94 11.77 22.95
C PRO A 436 23.88 11.08 24.32
N GLY A 437 23.93 9.75 24.34
CA GLY A 437 23.84 8.97 25.57
C GLY A 437 23.13 7.64 25.43
N SER A 438 22.98 6.96 26.54
CA SER A 438 22.19 5.71 26.63
C SER A 438 20.80 5.99 27.18
N HIS A 439 19.79 5.62 26.46
CA HIS A 439 18.39 5.94 26.78
C HIS A 439 17.54 4.68 26.86
N THR A 440 16.51 4.74 27.71
CA THR A 440 15.40 3.81 27.71
C THR A 440 14.18 4.51 27.12
N VAL A 441 13.69 4.02 25.99
CA VAL A 441 12.57 4.62 25.27
C VAL A 441 11.33 3.71 25.41
N ALA A 442 10.18 4.32 25.71
CA ALA A 442 8.92 3.59 25.79
C ALA A 442 7.79 4.38 25.13
N PHE A 443 7.23 3.81 24.07
CA PHE A 443 6.00 4.27 23.40
C PHE A 443 4.80 3.56 23.97
N THR A 444 3.71 4.29 24.15
CA THR A 444 2.42 3.74 24.61
C THR A 444 1.29 4.34 23.77
N TYR A 445 0.39 3.49 23.29
CA TYR A 445 -0.74 3.89 22.47
C TYR A 445 -2.05 3.88 23.26
N LYS A 446 -2.86 4.91 23.09
CA LYS A 446 -4.21 4.98 23.57
C LYS A 446 -5.13 5.54 22.48
N THR A 447 -6.14 4.78 22.11
CA THR A 447 -7.07 5.19 21.06
C THR A 447 -7.66 6.57 21.35
N PRO A 448 -7.50 7.57 20.46
CA PRO A 448 -8.06 8.89 20.62
C PRO A 448 -9.57 8.84 20.84
N GLY A 449 -10.06 9.63 21.79
CA GLY A 449 -11.48 9.69 22.10
C GLY A 449 -12.05 8.53 22.94
N LEU A 450 -11.32 7.42 23.13
CA LEU A 450 -11.82 6.23 23.85
C LEU A 450 -12.30 6.57 25.26
N THR A 451 -11.51 7.35 26.02
CA THR A 451 -11.85 7.74 27.39
C THR A 451 -13.10 8.63 27.45
N ALA A 452 -13.18 9.61 26.55
CA ALA A 452 -14.32 10.50 26.45
C ALA A 452 -15.59 9.73 26.03
N GLY A 453 -15.46 8.85 25.03
CA GLY A 453 -16.55 7.99 24.57
C GLY A 453 -17.05 7.04 25.67
N ALA A 454 -16.15 6.42 26.43
CA ALA A 454 -16.51 5.57 27.57
C ALA A 454 -17.25 6.36 28.68
N ALA A 455 -16.77 7.57 29.00
CA ALA A 455 -17.44 8.44 29.99
C ALA A 455 -18.83 8.86 29.52
N LEU A 456 -19.00 9.25 28.24
CA LEU A 456 -20.30 9.59 27.66
C LEU A 456 -21.25 8.40 27.65
N SER A 457 -20.75 7.21 27.28
CA SER A 457 -21.53 5.97 27.31
C SER A 457 -22.00 5.63 28.75
N ALA A 458 -21.10 5.73 29.72
CA ALA A 458 -21.44 5.52 31.11
C ALA A 458 -22.51 6.53 31.60
N ALA A 459 -22.35 7.82 31.27
CA ALA A 459 -23.35 8.85 31.59
C ALA A 459 -24.71 8.55 30.93
N GLY A 460 -24.72 8.10 29.67
CA GLY A 460 -25.91 7.66 28.94
C GLY A 460 -26.64 6.51 29.63
N VAL A 461 -25.89 5.49 30.07
CA VAL A 461 -26.44 4.35 30.83
C VAL A 461 -27.05 4.81 32.14
N VAL A 462 -26.37 5.69 32.90
CA VAL A 462 -26.88 6.25 34.15
C VAL A 462 -28.16 7.04 33.91
N LEU A 463 -28.22 7.88 32.86
CA LEU A 463 -29.43 8.65 32.52
C LEU A 463 -30.59 7.73 32.15
N LEU A 464 -30.37 6.70 31.36
CA LEU A 464 -31.39 5.70 31.00
C LEU A 464 -31.92 4.97 32.25
N ALA A 465 -31.01 4.55 33.14
CA ALA A 465 -31.39 3.94 34.42
C ALA A 465 -32.21 4.89 35.31
N ALA A 466 -31.86 6.18 35.37
CA ALA A 466 -32.59 7.18 36.11
C ALA A 466 -33.99 7.42 35.51
N ILE A 467 -34.12 7.54 34.18
CA ILE A 467 -35.41 7.68 33.50
C ILE A 467 -36.32 6.47 33.81
N TRP A 468 -35.78 5.29 33.91
CA TRP A 468 -36.53 4.07 34.21
C TRP A 468 -36.88 3.95 35.70
N ALA A 469 -35.96 4.29 36.60
CA ALA A 469 -36.12 4.17 38.04
C ALA A 469 -37.05 5.23 38.63
N VAL A 470 -37.01 6.49 38.17
CA VAL A 470 -37.81 7.61 38.74
C VAL A 470 -39.32 7.35 38.66
N PRO A 471 -39.92 6.89 37.57
CA PRO A 471 -41.36 6.56 37.53
C PRO A 471 -41.72 5.39 38.45
N ALA A 472 -40.85 4.39 38.59
CA ALA A 472 -41.06 3.23 39.46
C ALA A 472 -41.04 3.65 40.95
N LEU A 473 -40.11 4.52 41.34
CA LEU A 473 -39.99 5.08 42.66
C LEU A 473 -41.19 5.98 43.02
N ARG A 474 -41.64 6.81 42.05
CA ARG A 474 -42.84 7.65 42.23
C ARG A 474 -44.12 6.82 42.42
N LYS A 475 -44.28 5.70 41.73
CA LYS A 475 -45.38 4.74 41.91
C LYS A 475 -45.33 4.08 43.29
N LYS A 476 -44.17 3.68 43.79
CA LYS A 476 -44.00 3.11 45.13
C LYS A 476 -44.31 4.11 46.26
N SER A 477 -43.90 5.36 46.11
CA SER A 477 -44.15 6.42 47.09
C SER A 477 -45.66 6.78 47.23
N LYS A 478 -46.38 6.77 46.07
CA LYS A 478 -47.87 7.00 46.12
C LYS A 478 -48.64 5.83 46.71
N LYS A 479 -48.16 4.59 46.67
CA LYS A 479 -48.76 3.40 47.30
C LYS A 479 -48.50 3.32 48.81
N ARG A 480 -47.47 3.99 49.32
CA ARG A 480 -47.19 4.09 50.78
C ARG A 480 -47.90 5.23 51.48
N ARG A 481 -48.57 6.14 50.75
CA ARG A 481 -49.33 7.26 51.28
C ARG A 481 -50.85 7.05 51.21
N LYS A 482 -51.31 5.90 50.76
CA LYS A 482 -52.67 5.36 50.92
C LYS A 482 -52.61 4.19 51.88
#